data_9c8bd22a86eb12c6b57a497628a6c0d6
#
_entry.id   9c8bd22a86eb12c6b57a497628a6c0d6
#
_cell.length_a   1.000
_cell.length_b   1.000
_cell.length_c   1.000
_cell.angle_alpha   90.00
_cell.angle_beta   90.00
_cell.angle_gamma   90.00
#
_symmetry.space_group_name_H-M   'P 1'
#
loop_
_entity.id
_entity.type
_entity.pdbx_description
1 polymer ?
#
loop_
_entity_poly.entity_id
_entity_poly.type
_entity_poly.pdbx_seq_one_letter_code
_entity_poly.pdbx_strand_id
1 'polypeptide(L)'
;NRYRLACAQTQKILIDISKKVSIKDEKTLEDIAGTAMNSKQINNAKDFFSKLVVDAVKTVAQKDGKGYKVDLNNIQTVKKTGASMEETKLVKGLIIDKEPVHSAMPKYIEKAKIALIDAPFEVKKTEIEAKIQITDPSQLNAFLEEEENMLRRMVEKVKKTGANVVFCQKGI
;
A
#
# COMPACT_ATOMS: atom_id res chain seq x y z
N ASN A 1 -28.47 -15.29 32.74
CA ASN A 1 -27.88 -16.62 32.49
C ASN A 1 -28.43 -17.34 31.26
N ARG A 2 -29.75 -17.21 30.92
CA ARG A 2 -30.33 -17.92 29.76
C ARG A 2 -29.66 -17.56 28.42
N TYR A 3 -29.32 -16.29 28.19
CA TYR A 3 -28.64 -15.83 26.96
C TYR A 3 -27.24 -16.42 26.84
N ARG A 4 -26.49 -16.56 27.94
CA ARG A 4 -25.16 -17.18 27.92
C ARG A 4 -25.20 -18.65 27.56
N LEU A 5 -26.22 -19.38 28.14
CA LEU A 5 -26.41 -20.79 27.80
C LEU A 5 -26.83 -20.97 26.33
N ALA A 6 -27.75 -20.12 25.84
CA ALA A 6 -28.15 -20.14 24.43
C ALA A 6 -26.95 -19.83 23.50
N CYS A 7 -26.14 -18.85 23.82
CA CYS A 7 -24.92 -18.52 23.06
C CYS A 7 -23.95 -19.71 22.99
N ALA A 8 -23.63 -20.32 24.13
CA ALA A 8 -22.74 -21.48 24.19
C ALA A 8 -23.28 -22.68 23.39
N GLN A 9 -24.60 -22.94 23.47
CA GLN A 9 -25.23 -23.98 22.69
C GLN A 9 -25.24 -23.69 21.20
N THR A 10 -25.53 -22.45 20.81
CA THR A 10 -25.51 -22.01 19.41
C THR A 10 -24.13 -22.17 18.81
N GLN A 11 -23.06 -21.80 19.54
CA GLN A 11 -21.68 -21.98 19.06
C GLN A 11 -21.35 -23.44 18.78
N LYS A 12 -21.77 -24.37 19.64
CA LYS A 12 -21.60 -25.81 19.41
C LYS A 12 -22.32 -26.26 18.13
N ILE A 13 -23.59 -25.90 18.01
CA ILE A 13 -24.41 -26.25 16.85
C ILE A 13 -23.78 -25.69 15.55
N LEU A 14 -23.31 -24.43 15.57
CA LEU A 14 -22.64 -23.83 14.41
C LEU A 14 -21.38 -24.59 13.98
N ILE A 15 -20.60 -25.09 14.94
CA ILE A 15 -19.43 -25.93 14.65
C ILE A 15 -19.87 -27.25 14.01
N ASP A 16 -20.91 -27.89 14.56
CA ASP A 16 -21.38 -29.20 14.11
C ASP A 16 -21.96 -29.15 12.67
N ILE A 17 -22.68 -28.07 12.34
CA ILE A 17 -23.27 -27.88 11.00
C ILE A 17 -22.34 -27.25 10.00
N SER A 18 -21.16 -26.77 10.43
CA SER A 18 -20.21 -26.08 9.57
C SER A 18 -19.63 -27.03 8.52
N LYS A 19 -19.50 -26.54 7.28
CA LYS A 19 -18.82 -27.26 6.21
C LYS A 19 -17.39 -26.72 6.09
N LYS A 20 -16.44 -27.63 5.99
CA LYS A 20 -15.04 -27.26 5.73
C LYS A 20 -14.89 -26.81 4.28
N VAL A 21 -14.41 -25.59 4.08
CA VAL A 21 -14.14 -25.03 2.76
C VAL A 21 -12.63 -24.98 2.54
N SER A 22 -12.20 -25.37 1.37
CA SER A 22 -10.79 -25.26 0.96
C SER A 22 -10.56 -23.91 0.29
N ILE A 23 -9.37 -23.31 0.47
CA ILE A 23 -8.95 -22.11 -0.26
C ILE A 23 -8.90 -22.32 -1.79
N LYS A 24 -8.89 -23.58 -2.23
CA LYS A 24 -8.93 -23.96 -3.66
C LYS A 24 -10.34 -24.04 -4.22
N ASP A 25 -11.36 -24.05 -3.36
CA ASP A 25 -12.77 -24.09 -3.77
C ASP A 25 -13.26 -22.68 -4.05
N GLU A 26 -12.90 -22.16 -5.23
CA GLU A 26 -13.20 -20.80 -5.66
C GLU A 26 -14.69 -20.52 -5.69
N LYS A 27 -15.48 -21.47 -6.19
CA LYS A 27 -16.93 -21.30 -6.32
C LYS A 27 -17.60 -21.09 -4.98
N THR A 28 -17.28 -21.90 -3.98
CA THR A 28 -17.85 -21.74 -2.63
C THR A 28 -17.39 -20.42 -1.99
N LEU A 29 -16.14 -20.01 -2.21
CA LEU A 29 -15.64 -18.72 -1.72
C LEU A 29 -16.33 -17.53 -2.41
N GLU A 30 -16.56 -17.60 -3.72
CA GLU A 30 -17.32 -16.60 -4.47
C GLU A 30 -18.78 -16.52 -4.00
N ASP A 31 -19.43 -17.65 -3.75
CA ASP A 31 -20.80 -17.71 -3.23
C ASP A 31 -20.91 -17.07 -1.83
N ILE A 32 -19.92 -17.29 -0.96
CA ILE A 32 -19.83 -16.67 0.37
C ILE A 32 -19.65 -15.15 0.22
N ALA A 33 -18.73 -14.71 -0.62
CA ALA A 33 -18.50 -13.29 -0.88
C ALA A 33 -19.75 -12.62 -1.48
N GLY A 34 -20.37 -13.28 -2.44
CA GLY A 34 -21.62 -12.83 -3.05
C GLY A 34 -22.77 -12.73 -2.06
N THR A 35 -22.91 -13.67 -1.15
CA THR A 35 -23.92 -13.62 -0.09
C THR A 35 -23.74 -12.40 0.82
N ALA A 36 -22.48 -12.08 1.16
CA ALA A 36 -22.17 -10.89 1.96
C ALA A 36 -22.48 -9.57 1.24
N MET A 37 -22.56 -9.57 -0.09
CA MET A 37 -22.84 -8.41 -0.93
C MET A 37 -24.33 -8.21 -1.24
N ASN A 38 -25.19 -9.20 -1.02
CA ASN A 38 -26.62 -9.16 -1.39
C ASN A 38 -27.41 -7.97 -0.81
N SER A 39 -27.00 -7.43 0.34
CA SER A 39 -27.65 -6.30 1.00
C SER A 39 -26.97 -4.96 0.75
N LYS A 40 -26.05 -4.88 -0.21
CA LYS A 40 -25.24 -3.69 -0.49
C LYS A 40 -25.58 -3.09 -1.85
N GLN A 41 -25.24 -1.82 -2.04
CA GLN A 41 -25.44 -1.10 -3.32
C GLN A 41 -24.72 -1.73 -4.52
N ILE A 42 -23.78 -2.61 -4.26
CA ILE A 42 -22.92 -3.31 -5.23
C ILE A 42 -23.60 -4.55 -5.84
N ASN A 43 -24.86 -4.80 -5.50
CA ASN A 43 -25.56 -6.03 -5.88
C ASN A 43 -25.59 -6.29 -7.41
N ASN A 44 -25.67 -5.24 -8.23
CA ASN A 44 -25.69 -5.37 -9.69
C ASN A 44 -24.37 -5.87 -10.31
N ALA A 45 -23.23 -5.67 -9.60
CA ALA A 45 -21.91 -6.12 -10.00
C ALA A 45 -21.38 -7.22 -9.09
N LYS A 46 -22.27 -7.92 -8.40
CA LYS A 46 -21.96 -8.92 -7.38
C LYS A 46 -21.00 -9.99 -7.85
N ASP A 47 -21.25 -10.59 -9.01
CA ASP A 47 -20.44 -11.70 -9.52
C ASP A 47 -19.01 -11.25 -9.86
N PHE A 48 -18.89 -10.05 -10.42
CA PHE A 48 -17.60 -9.43 -10.70
C PHE A 48 -16.80 -9.18 -9.41
N PHE A 49 -17.43 -8.54 -8.43
CA PHE A 49 -16.75 -8.22 -7.17
C PHE A 49 -16.50 -9.44 -6.30
N SER A 50 -17.33 -10.48 -6.37
CA SER A 50 -17.09 -11.73 -5.66
C SER A 50 -15.78 -12.39 -6.11
N LYS A 51 -15.54 -12.46 -7.40
CA LYS A 51 -14.26 -12.94 -7.98
C LYS A 51 -13.09 -12.09 -7.54
N LEU A 52 -13.21 -10.76 -7.70
CA LEU A 52 -12.16 -9.81 -7.36
C LEU A 52 -11.74 -9.91 -5.88
N VAL A 53 -12.72 -10.02 -4.98
CA VAL A 53 -12.49 -10.15 -3.52
C VAL A 53 -11.83 -11.48 -3.19
N VAL A 54 -12.31 -12.58 -3.78
CA VAL A 54 -11.70 -13.90 -3.58
C VAL A 54 -10.24 -13.93 -4.04
N ASP A 55 -9.95 -13.35 -5.20
CA ASP A 55 -8.59 -13.24 -5.72
C ASP A 55 -7.69 -12.38 -4.82
N ALA A 56 -8.21 -11.27 -4.32
CA ALA A 56 -7.48 -10.41 -3.38
C ALA A 56 -7.15 -11.16 -2.08
N VAL A 57 -8.14 -11.81 -1.48
CA VAL A 57 -7.97 -12.60 -0.25
C VAL A 57 -6.98 -13.75 -0.45
N LYS A 58 -7.06 -14.47 -1.57
CA LYS A 58 -6.13 -15.56 -1.90
C LYS A 58 -4.69 -15.06 -2.07
N THR A 59 -4.51 -13.85 -2.59
CA THR A 59 -3.17 -13.26 -2.80
C THR A 59 -2.46 -12.98 -1.48
N VAL A 60 -3.19 -12.59 -0.43
CA VAL A 60 -2.63 -12.27 0.89
C VAL A 60 -2.74 -13.40 1.91
N ALA A 61 -3.39 -14.51 1.53
CA ALA A 61 -3.56 -15.66 2.41
C ALA A 61 -2.23 -16.36 2.70
N GLN A 62 -1.89 -16.47 3.96
CA GLN A 62 -0.71 -17.15 4.46
C GLN A 62 -1.09 -18.49 5.07
N LYS A 63 -0.29 -19.52 4.82
CA LYS A 63 -0.50 -20.83 5.42
C LYS A 63 -0.16 -20.77 6.91
N ASP A 64 -1.10 -21.15 7.75
CA ASP A 64 -0.94 -21.18 9.20
C ASP A 64 -1.38 -22.57 9.73
N GLY A 65 -0.40 -23.39 10.06
CA GLY A 65 -0.63 -24.76 10.49
C GLY A 65 -1.42 -25.58 9.47
N LYS A 66 -2.63 -26.04 9.86
CA LYS A 66 -3.55 -26.81 9.00
C LYS A 66 -4.54 -25.92 8.21
N GLY A 67 -4.49 -24.61 8.38
CA GLY A 67 -5.40 -23.64 7.76
C GLY A 67 -4.68 -22.50 7.05
N TYR A 68 -5.43 -21.43 6.83
CA TYR A 68 -4.94 -20.19 6.24
C TYR A 68 -5.34 -19.03 7.13
N LYS A 69 -4.44 -18.07 7.28
CA LYS A 69 -4.68 -16.80 7.95
C LYS A 69 -4.62 -15.68 6.92
N VAL A 70 -5.57 -14.76 6.99
CA VAL A 70 -5.62 -13.58 6.12
C VAL A 70 -5.58 -12.35 6.99
N ASP A 71 -4.62 -11.47 6.73
CA ASP A 71 -4.58 -10.14 7.32
C ASP A 71 -5.14 -9.13 6.29
N LEU A 72 -6.31 -8.59 6.60
CA LEU A 72 -7.01 -7.64 5.73
C LEU A 72 -6.25 -6.31 5.59
N ASN A 73 -5.35 -5.97 6.51
CA ASN A 73 -4.50 -4.78 6.40
C ASN A 73 -3.53 -4.86 5.21
N ASN A 74 -3.29 -6.06 4.69
CA ASN A 74 -2.49 -6.27 3.50
C ASN A 74 -3.27 -6.04 2.18
N ILE A 75 -4.57 -5.70 2.27
CA ILE A 75 -5.40 -5.36 1.12
C ILE A 75 -5.74 -3.88 1.20
N GLN A 76 -5.14 -3.10 0.32
CA GLN A 76 -5.42 -1.67 0.22
C GLN A 76 -6.46 -1.40 -0.87
N THR A 77 -7.52 -0.66 -0.51
CA THR A 77 -8.53 -0.21 -1.47
C THR A 77 -8.31 1.26 -1.79
N VAL A 78 -7.98 1.54 -3.04
CA VAL A 78 -7.83 2.91 -3.55
C VAL A 78 -9.04 3.27 -4.40
N LYS A 79 -9.69 4.38 -4.06
CA LYS A 79 -10.85 4.90 -4.79
C LYS A 79 -10.38 5.98 -5.75
N LYS A 80 -10.84 5.91 -7.00
CA LYS A 80 -10.59 6.94 -8.01
C LYS A 80 -11.88 7.24 -8.75
N THR A 81 -12.16 8.52 -8.94
CA THR A 81 -13.29 8.98 -9.75
C THR A 81 -12.99 8.74 -11.23
N GLY A 82 -13.95 8.26 -11.97
CA GLY A 82 -13.77 8.00 -13.41
C GLY A 82 -14.87 7.12 -13.96
N ALA A 83 -14.51 6.06 -14.59
CA ALA A 83 -15.31 5.13 -15.34
C ALA A 83 -16.28 4.24 -14.50
N SER A 84 -16.72 3.13 -15.06
CA SER A 84 -17.64 2.18 -14.41
C SER A 84 -16.98 1.48 -13.21
N MET A 85 -17.80 1.04 -12.26
CA MET A 85 -17.35 0.17 -11.15
C MET A 85 -16.71 -1.13 -11.64
N GLU A 86 -17.14 -1.63 -12.80
CA GLU A 86 -16.60 -2.85 -13.42
C GLU A 86 -15.17 -2.69 -13.95
N GLU A 87 -14.65 -1.47 -14.01
CA GLU A 87 -13.25 -1.20 -14.35
C GLU A 87 -12.31 -1.33 -13.13
N THR A 88 -12.85 -1.64 -11.97
CA THR A 88 -12.04 -1.95 -10.77
C THR A 88 -11.12 -3.13 -11.05
N LYS A 89 -9.84 -2.99 -10.74
CA LYS A 89 -8.83 -4.02 -11.01
C LYS A 89 -8.06 -4.37 -9.75
N LEU A 90 -7.74 -5.65 -9.63
CA LEU A 90 -6.80 -6.12 -8.63
C LEU A 90 -5.37 -5.91 -9.13
N VAL A 91 -4.61 -5.07 -8.42
CA VAL A 91 -3.18 -4.85 -8.68
C VAL A 91 -2.37 -5.68 -7.69
N LYS A 92 -1.57 -6.61 -8.20
CA LYS A 92 -0.63 -7.38 -7.38
C LYS A 92 0.63 -6.55 -7.15
N GLY A 93 0.61 -5.71 -6.13
CA GLY A 93 1.68 -4.77 -5.85
C GLY A 93 1.23 -3.69 -4.87
N LEU A 94 1.96 -2.59 -4.83
CA LEU A 94 1.66 -1.45 -3.99
C LEU A 94 1.22 -0.27 -4.86
N ILE A 95 0.11 0.36 -4.50
CA ILE A 95 -0.35 1.61 -5.11
C ILE A 95 -0.03 2.74 -4.14
N ILE A 96 0.81 3.67 -4.59
CA ILE A 96 1.19 4.84 -3.81
C ILE A 96 0.53 6.05 -4.46
N ASP A 97 -0.27 6.78 -3.68
CA ASP A 97 -0.92 8.02 -4.12
C ASP A 97 0.09 9.19 -4.09
N LYS A 98 1.11 9.07 -4.92
CA LYS A 98 2.17 10.06 -5.12
C LYS A 98 2.55 10.12 -6.59
N GLU A 99 2.94 11.30 -7.02
CA GLU A 99 3.46 11.54 -8.37
C GLU A 99 4.99 11.65 -8.36
N PRO A 100 5.64 11.42 -9.52
CA PRO A 100 7.06 11.71 -9.67
C PRO A 100 7.33 13.18 -9.35
N VAL A 101 8.41 13.45 -8.62
CA VAL A 101 8.75 14.81 -8.13
C VAL A 101 8.99 15.79 -9.28
N HIS A 102 9.45 15.31 -10.43
CA HIS A 102 9.75 16.16 -11.59
C HIS A 102 9.17 15.57 -12.88
N SER A 103 8.64 16.42 -13.74
CA SER A 103 8.00 16.02 -15.00
C SER A 103 8.92 15.29 -16.00
N ALA A 104 10.24 15.56 -15.93
CA ALA A 104 11.24 14.87 -16.76
C ALA A 104 11.60 13.46 -16.26
N MET A 105 11.11 13.03 -15.09
CA MET A 105 11.33 11.68 -14.60
C MET A 105 10.52 10.67 -15.41
N PRO A 106 11.07 9.45 -15.67
CA PRO A 106 10.37 8.40 -16.37
C PRO A 106 9.07 8.02 -15.64
N LYS A 107 7.96 7.91 -16.38
CA LYS A 107 6.68 7.43 -15.85
C LYS A 107 6.60 5.92 -15.73
N TYR A 108 7.48 5.21 -16.41
CA TYR A 108 7.54 3.75 -16.42
C TYR A 108 9.00 3.28 -16.35
N ILE A 109 9.28 2.34 -15.47
CA ILE A 109 10.63 1.78 -15.28
C ILE A 109 10.50 0.26 -15.22
N GLU A 110 11.09 -0.42 -16.18
CA GLU A 110 11.22 -1.87 -16.16
C GLU A 110 12.31 -2.31 -15.18
N LYS A 111 12.07 -3.46 -14.53
CA LYS A 111 13.04 -4.08 -13.60
C LYS A 111 13.56 -3.09 -12.56
N ALA A 112 12.62 -2.40 -11.90
CA ALA A 112 12.92 -1.38 -10.91
C ALA A 112 13.76 -1.94 -9.76
N LYS A 113 14.89 -1.29 -9.47
CA LYS A 113 15.69 -1.49 -8.26
C LYS A 113 15.35 -0.36 -7.30
N ILE A 114 14.59 -0.68 -6.28
CA ILE A 114 13.97 0.30 -5.39
C ILE A 114 14.84 0.50 -4.15
N ALA A 115 15.22 1.76 -3.88
CA ALA A 115 15.77 2.18 -2.61
C ALA A 115 14.68 2.80 -1.74
N LEU A 116 14.52 2.29 -0.53
CA LEU A 116 13.62 2.86 0.49
C LEU A 116 14.48 3.63 1.49
N ILE A 117 14.20 4.91 1.64
CA ILE A 117 14.97 5.80 2.52
C ILE A 117 14.01 6.36 3.57
N ASP A 118 14.24 5.99 4.83
CA ASP A 118 13.50 6.49 5.99
C ASP A 118 14.10 7.81 6.51
N ALA A 119 14.31 8.74 5.59
CA ALA A 119 14.78 10.09 5.89
C ALA A 119 14.33 11.05 4.79
N PRO A 120 14.20 12.35 5.09
CA PRO A 120 13.97 13.36 4.08
C PRO A 120 15.21 13.52 3.20
N PHE A 121 14.98 13.72 1.89
CA PHE A 121 16.04 13.97 0.92
C PHE A 121 16.20 15.50 0.76
N GLU A 122 16.58 16.13 1.85
CA GLU A 122 16.72 17.60 1.93
C GLU A 122 17.93 17.97 2.81
N VAL A 123 18.44 19.19 2.64
CA VAL A 123 19.45 19.73 3.55
C VAL A 123 18.78 20.01 4.89
N LYS A 124 19.28 19.38 5.96
CA LYS A 124 18.74 19.58 7.32
C LYS A 124 18.95 21.03 7.72
N LYS A 125 17.84 21.75 7.93
CA LYS A 125 17.91 23.04 8.63
C LYS A 125 18.29 22.77 10.09
N THR A 126 19.17 23.59 10.64
CA THR A 126 19.56 23.50 12.05
C THR A 126 18.33 23.74 12.93
N GLU A 127 18.14 22.92 13.96
CA GLU A 127 17.03 23.06 14.93
C GLU A 127 17.10 24.37 15.74
N ILE A 128 18.25 25.02 15.74
CA ILE A 128 18.47 26.34 16.32
C ILE A 128 18.38 27.35 15.18
N GLU A 129 17.56 28.37 15.34
CA GLU A 129 17.54 29.54 14.43
C GLU A 129 18.90 30.26 14.43
N ALA A 130 19.88 29.65 13.78
CA ALA A 130 21.15 30.31 13.51
C ALA A 130 20.93 31.33 12.41
N LYS A 131 20.82 32.61 12.79
CA LYS A 131 20.84 33.70 11.83
C LYS A 131 22.26 33.88 11.33
N ILE A 132 22.52 33.37 10.12
CA ILE A 132 23.79 33.64 9.43
C ILE A 132 23.68 35.02 8.87
N GLN A 133 24.47 35.95 9.41
CA GLN A 133 24.54 37.34 8.92
C GLN A 133 25.54 37.36 7.76
N ILE A 134 25.00 37.30 6.54
CA ILE A 134 25.79 37.40 5.31
C ILE A 134 25.98 38.89 4.99
N THR A 135 27.19 39.37 5.08
CA THR A 135 27.56 40.78 4.81
C THR A 135 28.09 40.98 3.39
N ASP A 136 28.48 39.92 2.73
CA ASP A 136 29.08 39.91 1.38
C ASP A 136 28.31 39.03 0.42
N PRO A 137 27.88 39.51 -0.76
CA PRO A 137 27.22 38.68 -1.80
C PRO A 137 28.00 37.43 -2.22
N SER A 138 29.33 37.46 -2.17
CA SER A 138 30.17 36.30 -2.50
C SER A 138 29.99 35.15 -1.51
N GLN A 139 29.74 35.42 -0.25
CA GLN A 139 29.45 34.44 0.79
C GLN A 139 28.10 33.74 0.56
N LEU A 140 27.11 34.47 0.05
CA LEU A 140 25.80 33.90 -0.28
C LEU A 140 25.94 32.85 -1.39
N ASN A 141 26.70 33.18 -2.44
CA ASN A 141 26.92 32.24 -3.54
C ASN A 141 27.66 30.97 -3.07
N ALA A 142 28.67 31.12 -2.22
CA ALA A 142 29.38 29.97 -1.64
C ALA A 142 28.48 29.10 -0.77
N PHE A 143 27.53 29.70 -0.04
CA PHE A 143 26.56 28.96 0.76
C PHE A 143 25.59 28.15 -0.10
N LEU A 144 25.04 28.76 -1.16
CA LEU A 144 24.16 28.08 -2.11
C LEU A 144 24.86 26.95 -2.85
N GLU A 145 26.13 27.14 -3.21
CA GLU A 145 26.94 26.10 -3.84
C GLU A 145 27.18 24.91 -2.88
N GLU A 146 27.42 25.16 -1.60
CA GLU A 146 27.58 24.07 -0.64
C GLU A 146 26.26 23.33 -0.38
N GLU A 147 25.11 23.99 -0.36
CA GLU A 147 23.81 23.33 -0.31
C GLU A 147 23.62 22.40 -1.53
N GLU A 148 23.90 22.89 -2.73
CA GLU A 148 23.82 22.08 -3.94
C GLU A 148 24.79 20.88 -3.88
N ASN A 149 26.01 21.11 -3.42
CA ASN A 149 27.00 20.04 -3.25
C ASN A 149 26.54 18.97 -2.24
N MET A 150 25.88 19.36 -1.15
CA MET A 150 25.32 18.41 -0.20
C MET A 150 24.24 17.52 -0.84
N LEU A 151 23.30 18.12 -1.57
CA LEU A 151 22.26 17.38 -2.30
C LEU A 151 22.89 16.44 -3.34
N ARG A 152 23.87 16.93 -4.10
CA ARG A 152 24.59 16.15 -5.09
C ARG A 152 25.29 14.92 -4.46
N ARG A 153 25.93 15.10 -3.32
CA ARG A 153 26.55 14.00 -2.55
C ARG A 153 25.51 12.96 -2.10
N MET A 154 24.30 13.38 -1.70
CA MET A 154 23.22 12.45 -1.33
C MET A 154 22.77 11.64 -2.55
N VAL A 155 22.53 12.29 -3.67
CA VAL A 155 22.17 11.62 -4.93
C VAL A 155 23.25 10.62 -5.37
N GLU A 156 24.52 10.98 -5.28
CA GLU A 156 25.63 10.08 -5.63
C GLU A 156 25.70 8.85 -4.71
N LYS A 157 25.45 9.03 -3.41
CA LYS A 157 25.37 7.88 -2.49
C LYS A 157 24.31 6.88 -2.92
N VAL A 158 23.11 7.37 -3.28
CA VAL A 158 22.01 6.50 -3.76
C VAL A 158 22.38 5.87 -5.10
N LYS A 159 22.92 6.65 -6.03
CA LYS A 159 23.36 6.15 -7.34
C LYS A 159 24.37 4.99 -7.23
N LYS A 160 25.29 5.06 -6.26
CA LYS A 160 26.27 3.99 -5.99
C LYS A 160 25.64 2.67 -5.58
N THR A 161 24.41 2.66 -5.03
CA THR A 161 23.70 1.43 -4.70
C THR A 161 23.12 0.71 -5.93
N GLY A 162 23.12 1.39 -7.09
CA GLY A 162 22.55 0.88 -8.33
C GLY A 162 21.02 0.94 -8.35
N ALA A 163 20.38 1.63 -7.42
CA ALA A 163 18.95 1.88 -7.43
C ALA A 163 18.59 2.84 -8.57
N ASN A 164 17.44 2.56 -9.23
CA ASN A 164 16.89 3.40 -10.29
C ASN A 164 15.51 3.99 -9.91
N VAL A 165 14.98 3.61 -8.75
CA VAL A 165 13.79 4.19 -8.14
C VAL A 165 14.08 4.43 -6.66
N VAL A 166 13.64 5.59 -6.16
CA VAL A 166 13.84 5.98 -4.76
C VAL A 166 12.51 6.40 -4.17
N PHE A 167 12.16 5.85 -3.02
CA PHE A 167 11.10 6.34 -2.17
C PHE A 167 11.71 6.91 -0.89
N CYS A 168 11.40 8.15 -0.56
CA CYS A 168 11.86 8.80 0.65
C CYS A 168 10.67 9.34 1.47
N GLN A 169 10.92 9.63 2.73
CA GLN A 169 9.86 10.01 3.67
C GLN A 169 9.24 11.37 3.35
N LYS A 170 10.02 12.28 2.76
CA LYS A 170 9.58 13.63 2.40
C LYS A 170 10.08 13.98 1.01
N GLY A 171 9.21 14.65 0.23
CA GLY A 171 9.59 15.14 -1.09
C GLY A 171 10.68 16.20 -1.03
N ILE A 172 11.39 16.31 -2.11
CA ILE A 172 12.37 17.36 -2.38
C ILE A 172 11.62 18.63 -2.80
#